data_8fb175f697a76bbc25d82b7d40f626b5
#
_entry.id   8fb175f697a76bbc25d82b7d40f626b5
#
_cell.length_a   1.000
_cell.length_b   1.000
_cell.length_c   1.000
_cell.angle_alpha   90.00
_cell.angle_beta   90.00
_cell.angle_gamma   90.00
#
_symmetry.space_group_name_H-M   'P 1'
#
loop_
_entity.id
_entity.type
_entity.pdbx_description
1 polymer ?
#
loop_
_entity_poly.entity_id
_entity_poly.type
_entity_poly.pdbx_seq_one_letter_code
_entity_poly.pdbx_strand_id
1 'polypeptide(L)'
;GVYDAAKTARGEQPGAYKRHDYVVGEHATGAPPEDVAQEMQELLEEVQSVAPQHVFTAAAYLHAKLENIHPFADGNGRTGRLLMNYFLLCNNHPPLIVHEQSRTEYYAALAQFDTHLQLGELKTYLKKQLLETWAQEIFCSVKNGMGQ
;
A
#
# COMPACT_ATOMS: atom_id res chain seq x y z
N GLY A 1 -12.33 -12.52 10.71
CA GLY A 1 -12.61 -11.89 9.41
C GLY A 1 -12.20 -10.44 9.40
N VAL A 2 -12.05 -9.87 8.22
CA VAL A 2 -11.69 -8.45 8.03
C VAL A 2 -12.89 -7.55 8.34
N TYR A 3 -14.11 -8.09 8.15
CA TYR A 3 -15.35 -7.33 8.31
C TYR A 3 -16.05 -7.74 9.60
N ASP A 4 -16.42 -6.74 10.41
CA ASP A 4 -17.22 -6.92 11.61
C ASP A 4 -18.73 -7.00 11.28
N ALA A 5 -19.54 -7.31 12.31
CA ALA A 5 -20.99 -7.44 12.15
C ALA A 5 -21.66 -6.11 11.68
N ALA A 6 -21.12 -4.95 12.09
CA ALA A 6 -21.67 -3.65 11.72
C ALA A 6 -21.47 -3.34 10.23
N LYS A 7 -20.29 -3.63 9.67
CA LYS A 7 -20.03 -3.49 8.24
C LYS A 7 -20.87 -4.45 7.42
N THR A 8 -20.98 -5.70 7.85
CA THR A 8 -21.82 -6.71 7.20
C THR A 8 -23.31 -6.29 7.19
N ALA A 9 -23.80 -5.75 8.30
CA ALA A 9 -25.18 -5.25 8.39
C ALA A 9 -25.48 -4.06 7.46
N ARG A 10 -24.45 -3.28 7.10
CA ARG A 10 -24.53 -2.22 6.09
C ARG A 10 -24.47 -2.74 4.65
N GLY A 11 -24.34 -4.05 4.44
CA GLY A 11 -24.23 -4.67 3.11
C GLY A 11 -22.82 -4.64 2.51
N GLU A 12 -21.80 -4.31 3.31
CA GLU A 12 -20.42 -4.40 2.87
C GLU A 12 -19.98 -5.86 2.72
N GLN A 13 -19.21 -6.15 1.71
CA GLN A 13 -18.76 -7.50 1.39
C GLN A 13 -17.24 -7.56 1.20
N PRO A 14 -16.56 -8.56 1.77
CA PRO A 14 -15.15 -8.80 1.48
C PRO A 14 -14.92 -8.99 -0.02
N GLY A 15 -13.91 -8.30 -0.56
CA GLY A 15 -13.57 -8.37 -1.99
C GLY A 15 -14.40 -7.47 -2.91
N ALA A 16 -15.38 -6.74 -2.37
CA ALA A 16 -16.12 -5.71 -3.09
C ALA A 16 -15.66 -4.31 -2.66
N TYR A 17 -15.80 -3.33 -3.54
CA TYR A 17 -15.61 -1.94 -3.20
C TYR A 17 -16.63 -1.47 -2.17
N LYS A 18 -16.25 -0.50 -1.36
CA LYS A 18 -17.10 0.09 -0.32
C LYS A 18 -18.38 0.68 -0.94
N ARG A 19 -19.49 0.60 -0.19
CA ARG A 19 -20.79 1.14 -0.57
C ARG A 19 -21.16 2.42 0.18
N HIS A 20 -20.37 2.76 1.20
CA HIS A 20 -20.62 3.89 2.07
C HIS A 20 -19.34 4.68 2.31
N ASP A 21 -19.50 5.95 2.63
CA ASP A 21 -18.39 6.76 3.14
C ASP A 21 -17.99 6.28 4.54
N TYR A 22 -16.70 6.26 4.75
CA TYR A 22 -16.10 5.97 6.05
C TYR A 22 -15.38 7.20 6.56
N VAL A 23 -15.45 7.44 7.86
CA VAL A 23 -14.81 8.56 8.53
C VAL A 23 -13.72 8.00 9.45
N VAL A 24 -12.50 8.52 9.31
CA VAL A 24 -11.40 8.28 10.23
C VAL A 24 -11.01 9.60 10.87
N GLY A 25 -11.21 9.71 12.18
CA GLY A 25 -11.10 10.99 12.87
C GLY A 25 -12.25 11.95 12.52
N GLU A 26 -11.93 13.15 12.08
CA GLU A 26 -12.90 14.20 11.74
C GLU A 26 -13.18 14.32 10.23
N HIS A 27 -12.48 13.54 9.39
CA HIS A 27 -12.55 13.66 7.94
C HIS A 27 -13.03 12.37 7.28
N ALA A 28 -13.78 12.52 6.18
CA ALA A 28 -14.11 11.40 5.30
C ALA A 28 -12.81 10.82 4.72
N THR A 29 -12.74 9.48 4.66
CA THR A 29 -11.55 8.78 4.19
C THR A 29 -11.79 8.21 2.79
N GLY A 30 -10.98 8.68 1.86
CA GLY A 30 -10.92 8.16 0.50
C GLY A 30 -11.95 8.78 -0.46
N ALA A 31 -11.98 8.24 -1.67
CA ALA A 31 -12.92 8.64 -2.71
C ALA A 31 -14.38 8.31 -2.32
N PRO A 32 -15.37 9.06 -2.81
CA PRO A 32 -16.78 8.69 -2.71
C PRO A 32 -17.02 7.29 -3.29
N PRO A 33 -17.95 6.48 -2.73
CA PRO A 33 -18.21 5.12 -3.19
C PRO A 33 -18.47 4.99 -4.70
N GLU A 34 -19.19 5.96 -5.28
CA GLU A 34 -19.50 6.02 -6.71
C GLU A 34 -18.28 6.20 -7.62
N ASP A 35 -17.22 6.84 -7.12
CA ASP A 35 -16.02 7.16 -7.89
C ASP A 35 -14.93 6.09 -7.76
N VAL A 36 -15.02 5.23 -6.73
CA VAL A 36 -13.98 4.22 -6.43
C VAL A 36 -13.64 3.34 -7.61
N ALA A 37 -14.64 2.85 -8.34
CA ALA A 37 -14.41 1.92 -9.44
C ALA A 37 -13.62 2.58 -10.58
N GLN A 38 -13.93 3.82 -10.90
CA GLN A 38 -13.24 4.59 -11.93
C GLN A 38 -11.82 4.93 -11.48
N GLU A 39 -11.64 5.47 -10.27
CA GLU A 39 -10.30 5.82 -9.77
C GLU A 39 -9.38 4.61 -9.66
N MET A 40 -9.90 3.45 -9.28
CA MET A 40 -9.13 2.21 -9.26
C MET A 40 -8.75 1.73 -10.66
N GLN A 41 -9.63 1.87 -11.64
CA GLN A 41 -9.31 1.53 -13.03
C GLN A 41 -8.20 2.45 -13.57
N GLU A 42 -8.34 3.75 -13.39
CA GLU A 42 -7.35 4.75 -13.80
C GLU A 42 -5.97 4.46 -13.17
N LEU A 43 -5.93 4.19 -11.87
CA LEU A 43 -4.70 3.83 -11.16
C LEU A 43 -4.02 2.60 -11.76
N LEU A 44 -4.78 1.55 -12.08
CA LEU A 44 -4.23 0.32 -12.64
C LEU A 44 -3.70 0.54 -14.06
N GLU A 45 -4.39 1.34 -14.89
CA GLU A 45 -3.94 1.70 -16.24
C GLU A 45 -2.64 2.53 -16.20
N GLU A 46 -2.54 3.50 -15.29
CA GLU A 46 -1.34 4.31 -15.08
C GLU A 46 -0.10 3.46 -14.73
N VAL A 47 -0.23 2.51 -13.80
CA VAL A 47 0.92 1.71 -13.39
C VAL A 47 1.31 0.61 -14.38
N GLN A 48 0.39 0.13 -15.22
CA GLN A 48 0.68 -0.88 -16.22
C GLN A 48 1.57 -0.36 -17.37
N SER A 49 1.54 0.92 -17.65
CA SER A 49 2.30 1.56 -18.73
C SER A 49 3.71 2.02 -18.31
N VAL A 50 4.14 1.73 -17.08
CA VAL A 50 5.38 2.28 -16.54
C VAL A 50 6.61 1.59 -17.10
N ALA A 51 7.59 2.39 -17.51
CA ALA A 51 8.88 1.90 -17.99
C ALA A 51 9.70 1.21 -16.85
N PRO A 52 10.53 0.20 -17.16
CA PRO A 52 11.25 -0.60 -16.17
C PRO A 52 12.07 0.20 -15.14
N GLN A 53 12.67 1.32 -15.55
CA GLN A 53 13.45 2.19 -14.66
C GLN A 53 12.61 2.91 -13.60
N HIS A 54 11.29 2.92 -13.72
CA HIS A 54 10.36 3.61 -12.82
C HIS A 54 9.51 2.66 -11.95
N VAL A 55 9.75 1.36 -12.00
CA VAL A 55 8.97 0.34 -11.30
C VAL A 55 8.84 0.62 -9.81
N PHE A 56 9.93 0.97 -9.12
CA PHE A 56 9.87 1.28 -7.69
C PHE A 56 9.01 2.53 -7.39
N THR A 57 9.08 3.53 -8.26
CA THR A 57 8.24 4.73 -8.13
C THR A 57 6.77 4.41 -8.37
N ALA A 58 6.48 3.59 -9.38
CA ALA A 58 5.12 3.13 -9.67
C ALA A 58 4.53 2.27 -8.55
N ALA A 59 5.35 1.39 -7.93
CA ALA A 59 4.95 0.61 -6.78
C ALA A 59 4.59 1.49 -5.57
N ALA A 60 5.40 2.51 -5.29
CA ALA A 60 5.12 3.47 -4.23
C ALA A 60 3.85 4.29 -4.52
N TYR A 61 3.67 4.70 -5.78
CA TYR A 61 2.48 5.42 -6.22
C TYR A 61 1.22 4.56 -6.13
N LEU A 62 1.27 3.32 -6.63
CA LEU A 62 0.17 2.35 -6.51
C LEU A 62 -0.29 2.20 -5.07
N HIS A 63 0.67 2.07 -4.15
CA HIS A 63 0.36 1.95 -2.73
C HIS A 63 -0.26 3.23 -2.16
N ALA A 64 0.36 4.39 -2.39
CA ALA A 64 -0.12 5.68 -1.90
C ALA A 64 -1.52 6.03 -2.45
N LYS A 65 -1.72 5.86 -3.77
CA LYS A 65 -3.00 6.17 -4.41
C LYS A 65 -4.11 5.23 -3.98
N LEU A 66 -3.81 3.93 -3.77
CA LEU A 66 -4.79 2.98 -3.21
C LEU A 66 -5.22 3.37 -1.79
N GLU A 67 -4.27 3.76 -0.93
CA GLU A 67 -4.59 4.26 0.42
C GLU A 67 -5.43 5.55 0.34
N ASN A 68 -5.12 6.45 -0.59
CA ASN A 68 -5.86 7.69 -0.83
C ASN A 68 -7.29 7.42 -1.34
N ILE A 69 -7.49 6.51 -2.31
CA ILE A 69 -8.81 6.10 -2.80
C ILE A 69 -9.61 5.39 -1.71
N HIS A 70 -8.94 4.61 -0.88
CA HIS A 70 -9.54 3.82 0.20
C HIS A 70 -10.71 2.95 -0.28
N PRO A 71 -10.46 2.02 -1.23
CA PRO A 71 -11.53 1.38 -2.01
C PRO A 71 -12.39 0.40 -1.22
N PHE A 72 -11.94 -0.10 -0.09
CA PHE A 72 -12.64 -1.12 0.69
C PHE A 72 -13.14 -0.56 2.02
N ALA A 73 -14.19 -1.17 2.56
CA ALA A 73 -14.70 -0.82 3.89
C ALA A 73 -13.71 -1.16 5.03
N ASP A 74 -12.76 -2.06 4.78
CA ASP A 74 -11.66 -2.41 5.69
C ASP A 74 -10.52 -3.12 4.92
N GLY A 75 -9.32 -3.08 5.49
CA GLY A 75 -8.16 -3.80 4.99
C GLY A 75 -7.39 -3.08 3.87
N ASN A 76 -7.64 -1.81 3.62
CA ASN A 76 -6.95 -1.04 2.58
C ASN A 76 -5.43 -1.09 2.74
N GLY A 77 -4.89 -0.81 3.94
CA GLY A 77 -3.45 -0.86 4.19
C GLY A 77 -2.81 -2.22 3.95
N ARG A 78 -3.50 -3.31 4.28
CA ARG A 78 -3.02 -4.68 4.00
C ARG A 78 -3.04 -4.96 2.50
N THR A 79 -4.12 -4.61 1.84
CA THR A 79 -4.28 -4.79 0.39
C THR A 79 -3.27 -3.93 -0.38
N GLY A 80 -3.08 -2.67 0.01
CA GLY A 80 -2.12 -1.77 -0.63
C GLY A 80 -0.68 -2.28 -0.55
N ARG A 81 -0.25 -2.73 0.63
CA ARG A 81 1.09 -3.34 0.79
C ARG A 81 1.23 -4.65 0.01
N LEU A 82 0.19 -5.47 -0.04
CA LEU A 82 0.20 -6.70 -0.83
C LEU A 82 0.31 -6.41 -2.33
N LEU A 83 -0.50 -5.49 -2.85
CA LEU A 83 -0.47 -5.09 -4.26
C LEU A 83 0.85 -4.44 -4.66
N MET A 84 1.40 -3.57 -3.82
CA MET A 84 2.73 -2.99 -4.03
C MET A 84 3.80 -4.08 -4.19
N ASN A 85 3.84 -5.04 -3.27
CA ASN A 85 4.80 -6.13 -3.33
C ASN A 85 4.55 -7.09 -4.52
N TYR A 86 3.30 -7.37 -4.84
CA TYR A 86 2.97 -8.13 -6.05
C TYR A 86 3.46 -7.41 -7.31
N PHE A 87 3.23 -6.11 -7.42
CA PHE A 87 3.70 -5.31 -8.55
C PHE A 87 5.24 -5.31 -8.66
N LEU A 88 5.95 -5.16 -7.54
CA LEU A 88 7.42 -5.26 -7.49
C LEU A 88 7.90 -6.62 -8.02
N LEU A 89 7.33 -7.72 -7.52
CA LEU A 89 7.69 -9.08 -7.92
C LEU A 89 7.42 -9.35 -9.41
N CYS A 90 6.28 -8.92 -9.94
CA CYS A 90 5.95 -9.04 -11.36
C CYS A 90 6.91 -8.29 -12.28
N ASN A 91 7.59 -7.27 -11.74
CA ASN A 91 8.59 -6.48 -12.45
C ASN A 91 10.05 -6.82 -12.07
N ASN A 92 10.29 -8.01 -11.53
CA ASN A 92 11.62 -8.50 -11.11
C ASN A 92 12.31 -7.61 -10.06
N HIS A 93 11.54 -6.93 -9.24
CA HIS A 93 12.04 -6.18 -8.08
C HIS A 93 11.82 -6.97 -6.79
N PRO A 94 12.74 -6.89 -5.82
CA PRO A 94 12.55 -7.52 -4.52
C PRO A 94 11.38 -6.89 -3.75
N PRO A 95 10.58 -7.69 -3.03
CA PRO A 95 9.53 -7.18 -2.15
C PRO A 95 10.15 -6.55 -0.89
N LEU A 96 9.35 -5.78 -0.17
CA LEU A 96 9.75 -5.15 1.09
C LEU A 96 8.72 -5.35 2.19
N ILE A 97 9.17 -5.28 3.44
CA ILE A 97 8.34 -5.33 4.64
C ILE A 97 8.26 -3.92 5.23
N VAL A 98 7.05 -3.45 5.50
CA VAL A 98 6.83 -2.25 6.31
C VAL A 98 6.82 -2.67 7.78
N HIS A 99 7.88 -2.33 8.50
CA HIS A 99 8.07 -2.74 9.89
C HIS A 99 7.24 -1.91 10.86
N GLU A 100 6.68 -2.56 11.90
CA GLU A 100 5.83 -1.93 12.91
C GLU A 100 6.54 -0.79 13.66
N GLN A 101 7.84 -0.93 13.90
CA GLN A 101 8.66 0.05 14.62
C GLN A 101 8.72 1.42 13.91
N SER A 102 8.53 1.46 12.59
CA SER A 102 8.56 2.67 11.77
C SER A 102 7.16 3.16 11.36
N ARG A 103 6.12 2.68 12.06
CA ARG A 103 4.71 2.98 11.73
C ARG A 103 4.40 4.47 11.69
N THR A 104 4.95 5.25 12.60
CA THR A 104 4.74 6.71 12.65
C THR A 104 5.30 7.41 11.41
N GLU A 105 6.52 7.06 10.98
CA GLU A 105 7.14 7.59 9.76
C GLU A 105 6.32 7.21 8.51
N TYR A 106 5.82 5.98 8.49
CA TYR A 106 4.99 5.48 7.39
C TYR A 106 3.69 6.29 7.22
N TYR A 107 2.95 6.52 8.29
CA TYR A 107 1.70 7.29 8.20
C TYR A 107 1.95 8.77 7.92
N ALA A 108 3.04 9.35 8.42
CA ALA A 108 3.43 10.72 8.08
C ALA A 108 3.73 10.84 6.57
N ALA A 109 4.43 9.88 6.00
CA ALA A 109 4.75 9.86 4.58
C ALA A 109 3.51 9.66 3.68
N LEU A 110 2.53 8.84 4.11
CA LEU A 110 1.24 8.72 3.42
C LEU A 110 0.43 10.01 3.49
N ALA A 111 0.39 10.68 4.65
CA ALA A 111 -0.32 11.94 4.82
C ALA A 111 0.21 13.07 3.92
N GLN A 112 1.52 13.08 3.61
CA GLN A 112 2.09 14.00 2.62
C GLN A 112 1.53 13.75 1.22
N PHE A 113 1.33 12.50 0.85
CA PHE A 113 0.69 12.17 -0.43
C PHE A 113 -0.79 12.57 -0.43
N ASP A 114 -1.54 12.28 0.62
CA ASP A 114 -2.95 12.62 0.72
C ASP A 114 -3.21 14.13 0.65
N THR A 115 -2.32 14.93 1.26
CA THR A 115 -2.51 16.38 1.35
C THR A 115 -1.91 17.14 0.17
N HIS A 116 -0.77 16.69 -0.34
CA HIS A 116 0.04 17.46 -1.30
C HIS A 116 0.34 16.70 -2.60
N LEU A 117 -0.11 15.45 -2.73
CA LEU A 117 0.24 14.54 -3.83
C LEU A 117 1.77 14.35 -4.00
N GLN A 118 2.52 14.49 -2.91
CA GLN A 118 3.97 14.37 -2.90
C GLN A 118 4.41 12.97 -2.49
N LEU A 119 4.97 12.24 -3.45
CA LEU A 119 5.41 10.85 -3.27
C LEU A 119 6.83 10.73 -2.66
N GLY A 120 7.58 11.82 -2.58
CA GLY A 120 9.01 11.81 -2.25
C GLY A 120 9.33 11.19 -0.90
N GLU A 121 8.58 11.55 0.15
CA GLU A 121 8.77 11.03 1.50
C GLU A 121 8.45 9.53 1.58
N LEU A 122 7.33 9.11 0.99
CA LEU A 122 6.97 7.69 0.96
C LEU A 122 8.00 6.86 0.18
N LYS A 123 8.51 7.35 -0.94
CA LYS A 123 9.59 6.67 -1.68
C LYS A 123 10.85 6.53 -0.84
N THR A 124 11.24 7.57 -0.12
CA THR A 124 12.41 7.55 0.75
C THR A 124 12.22 6.53 1.88
N TYR A 125 11.07 6.55 2.53
CA TYR A 125 10.69 5.60 3.55
C TYR A 125 10.72 4.15 3.03
N LEU A 126 10.06 3.87 1.90
CA LEU A 126 10.01 2.51 1.32
C LEU A 126 11.39 2.00 0.88
N LYS A 127 12.30 2.89 0.39
CA LYS A 127 13.70 2.51 0.12
C LYS A 127 14.42 2.06 1.39
N LYS A 128 14.23 2.77 2.50
CA LYS A 128 14.80 2.39 3.81
C LYS A 128 14.27 1.01 4.23
N GLN A 129 12.96 0.78 4.12
CA GLN A 129 12.34 -0.51 4.44
C GLN A 129 12.85 -1.64 3.54
N LEU A 130 13.05 -1.38 2.26
CA LEU A 130 13.64 -2.34 1.33
C LEU A 130 15.04 -2.78 1.77
N LEU A 131 15.90 -1.81 2.11
CA LEU A 131 17.25 -2.09 2.59
C LEU A 131 17.24 -2.86 3.92
N GLU A 132 16.39 -2.48 4.86
CA GLU A 132 16.25 -3.18 6.15
C GLU A 132 15.75 -4.62 5.97
N THR A 133 14.76 -4.85 5.09
CA THR A 133 14.24 -6.18 4.78
C THR A 133 15.36 -7.12 4.31
N TRP A 134 16.14 -6.69 3.34
CA TRP A 134 17.17 -7.54 2.72
C TRP A 134 18.48 -7.61 3.49
N ALA A 135 18.83 -6.59 4.25
CA ALA A 135 19.99 -6.66 5.16
C ALA A 135 19.81 -7.73 6.24
N GLN A 136 18.61 -7.88 6.79
CA GLN A 136 18.29 -8.91 7.77
C GLN A 136 18.36 -10.32 7.15
N GLU A 137 17.83 -10.51 5.95
CA GLU A 137 17.85 -11.79 5.24
C GLU A 137 19.28 -12.24 4.91
N ILE A 138 20.14 -11.33 4.41
CA ILE A 138 21.54 -11.63 4.14
C ILE A 138 22.26 -12.03 5.43
N PHE A 139 22.04 -11.35 6.53
CA PHE A 139 22.68 -11.63 7.81
C PHE A 139 22.26 -13.00 8.37
N CYS A 140 20.99 -13.38 8.24
CA CYS A 140 20.48 -14.69 8.63
C CYS A 140 21.08 -15.82 7.77
N SER A 141 21.17 -15.60 6.45
CA SER A 141 21.73 -16.59 5.52
C SER A 141 23.22 -16.84 5.78
N VAL A 142 24.00 -15.81 6.07
CA VAL A 142 25.44 -15.93 6.40
C VAL A 142 25.64 -16.71 7.70
N LYS A 143 24.86 -16.44 8.75
CA LYS A 143 24.93 -17.18 10.01
C LYS A 143 24.61 -18.67 9.85
N ASN A 144 23.62 -19.01 9.04
CA ASN A 144 23.23 -20.40 8.81
C ASN A 144 24.21 -21.15 7.88
N GLY A 145 24.95 -20.45 7.03
CA GLY A 145 25.97 -21.03 6.14
C GLY A 145 27.34 -21.26 6.81
N MET A 146 27.61 -20.65 7.96
CA MET A 146 28.87 -20.86 8.73
C MET A 146 28.79 -21.99 9.75
N GLY A 147 27.67 -22.70 9.82
CA GLY A 147 27.40 -23.80 10.78
C GLY A 147 27.48 -25.21 10.20
N GLN A 148 28.08 -25.41 9.02
CA GLN A 148 28.34 -26.74 8.43
C GLN A 148 29.82 -26.99 8.30
#